data_ef6b4037dcaf8dd1591ae958819b1c33
#
_entry.id   ef6b4037dcaf8dd1591ae958819b1c33
#
_cell.length_a   1.000
_cell.length_b   1.000
_cell.length_c   1.000
_cell.angle_alpha   90.00
_cell.angle_beta   90.00
_cell.angle_gamma   90.00
#
_symmetry.space_group_name_H-M   'P 1'
#
loop_
_entity.id
_entity.type
_entity.pdbx_description
1 polymer ?
#
loop_
_entity_poly.entity_id
_entity_poly.type
_entity_poly.pdbx_seq_one_letter_code
_entity_poly.pdbx_strand_id
1 'polypeptide(L)'
;MKPMVMANTDAEFEAADQAVWTEMARRILKGAAPDSLDRTDEDGLVTRALYPVDAPDARAATAHLLPAFPHRRLVEGWQVCQPVGSDAANADIHEALGSGATALLLQSGAPAEIGRLLDGVVLTAVGLGLEGEAATPAHYRTIIERAEAQGEAADRLDLDAGLDVLTHADEGLALHAAAPSGHRLFRIDGWAQHNLGLTAAQELGYVLAGIAGLFRAAESA
;
A
#
# COMPACT_ATOMS: atom_id res chain seq x y z
N MET A 1 -27.57 -12.61 -14.00
CA MET A 1 -27.06 -11.33 -14.54
C MET A 1 -26.14 -11.67 -15.71
N LYS A 2 -26.43 -11.26 -16.95
CA LYS A 2 -25.54 -11.52 -18.10
C LYS A 2 -24.27 -10.70 -17.92
N PRO A 3 -23.06 -11.27 -18.12
CA PRO A 3 -21.84 -10.47 -18.12
C PRO A 3 -21.94 -9.44 -19.26
N MET A 4 -21.72 -8.19 -18.91
CA MET A 4 -21.60 -7.09 -19.88
C MET A 4 -20.31 -7.36 -20.67
N VAL A 5 -20.44 -7.84 -21.89
CA VAL A 5 -19.32 -7.94 -22.81
C VAL A 5 -18.93 -6.51 -23.15
N MET A 6 -17.79 -6.05 -22.65
CA MET A 6 -17.18 -4.80 -23.10
C MET A 6 -16.97 -4.95 -24.60
N ALA A 7 -17.63 -4.09 -25.39
CA ALA A 7 -17.38 -4.03 -26.81
C ALA A 7 -15.88 -3.79 -27.03
N ASN A 8 -15.28 -4.57 -27.92
CA ASN A 8 -13.90 -4.37 -28.31
C ASN A 8 -13.81 -3.02 -29.04
N THR A 9 -13.35 -1.98 -28.33
CA THR A 9 -13.21 -0.62 -28.86
C THR A 9 -11.97 -0.46 -29.74
N ASP A 10 -11.14 -1.49 -29.86
CA ASP A 10 -9.87 -1.46 -30.61
C ASP A 10 -10.06 -1.28 -32.13
N ALA A 11 -11.30 -1.41 -32.63
CA ALA A 11 -11.61 -1.27 -34.06
C ALA A 11 -12.03 0.16 -34.48
N GLU A 12 -12.24 1.07 -33.53
CA GLU A 12 -12.77 2.43 -33.82
C GLU A 12 -11.70 3.51 -33.91
N PHE A 13 -10.46 3.23 -33.52
CA PHE A 13 -9.38 4.21 -33.50
C PHE A 13 -8.26 3.83 -34.45
N GLU A 14 -7.82 4.77 -35.29
CA GLU A 14 -6.59 4.59 -36.07
C GLU A 14 -5.40 4.44 -35.11
N ALA A 15 -4.48 3.53 -35.45
CA ALA A 15 -3.24 3.35 -34.70
C ALA A 15 -2.44 4.67 -34.72
N ALA A 16 -2.29 5.27 -33.55
CA ALA A 16 -1.46 6.45 -33.38
C ALA A 16 -0.03 6.03 -33.04
N ASP A 17 0.93 6.51 -33.83
CA ASP A 17 2.35 6.36 -33.56
C ASP A 17 2.96 7.61 -32.91
N GLN A 18 4.22 7.52 -32.54
CA GLN A 18 4.95 8.64 -31.93
C GLN A 18 5.05 9.86 -32.86
N ALA A 19 5.09 9.66 -34.18
CA ALA A 19 5.18 10.76 -35.15
C ALA A 19 3.89 11.57 -35.21
N VAL A 20 2.75 10.88 -35.21
CA VAL A 20 1.41 11.50 -35.14
C VAL A 20 1.26 12.29 -33.85
N TRP A 21 1.62 11.72 -32.70
CA TRP A 21 1.59 12.41 -31.42
C TRP A 21 2.48 13.66 -31.43
N THR A 22 3.71 13.54 -31.93
CA THR A 22 4.68 14.65 -32.00
C THR A 22 4.14 15.81 -32.82
N GLU A 23 3.53 15.53 -33.97
CA GLU A 23 2.95 16.55 -34.83
C GLU A 23 1.72 17.22 -34.20
N MET A 24 0.86 16.47 -33.56
CA MET A 24 -0.29 17.02 -32.82
C MET A 24 0.16 17.88 -31.65
N ALA A 25 1.13 17.43 -30.85
CA ALA A 25 1.70 18.19 -29.74
C ALA A 25 2.32 19.51 -30.23
N ARG A 26 3.12 19.47 -31.30
CA ARG A 26 3.74 20.67 -31.90
C ARG A 26 2.69 21.68 -32.39
N ARG A 27 1.58 21.21 -32.92
CA ARG A 27 0.46 22.07 -33.34
C ARG A 27 -0.20 22.77 -32.15
N ILE A 28 -0.47 22.04 -31.07
CA ILE A 28 -1.08 22.61 -29.86
C ILE A 28 -0.12 23.57 -29.18
N LEU A 29 1.18 23.27 -29.15
CA LEU A 29 2.25 24.12 -28.60
C LEU A 29 2.64 25.30 -29.50
N LYS A 30 1.87 25.56 -30.57
CA LYS A 30 2.12 26.66 -31.52
C LYS A 30 3.53 26.65 -32.14
N GLY A 31 4.07 25.44 -32.39
CA GLY A 31 5.38 25.24 -32.99
C GLY A 31 6.53 25.00 -32.01
N ALA A 32 6.29 25.09 -30.71
CA ALA A 32 7.31 24.69 -29.73
C ALA A 32 7.56 23.17 -29.75
N ALA A 33 8.79 22.78 -29.44
CA ALA A 33 9.14 21.35 -29.41
C ALA A 33 8.40 20.63 -28.27
N PRO A 34 7.93 19.39 -28.45
CA PRO A 34 7.29 18.59 -27.39
C PRO A 34 8.16 18.42 -26.15
N ASP A 35 9.48 18.39 -26.27
CA ASP A 35 10.44 18.30 -25.17
C ASP A 35 10.33 19.51 -24.20
N SER A 36 9.69 20.61 -24.63
CA SER A 36 9.37 21.74 -23.74
C SER A 36 8.36 21.40 -22.65
N LEU A 37 7.69 20.25 -22.73
CA LEU A 37 6.79 19.70 -21.71
C LEU A 37 7.51 18.80 -20.71
N ASP A 38 8.78 18.45 -20.96
CA ASP A 38 9.58 17.67 -20.05
C ASP A 38 9.79 18.46 -18.74
N ARG A 39 9.78 17.75 -17.64
CA ARG A 39 10.00 18.34 -16.31
C ARG A 39 11.24 17.76 -15.69
N THR A 40 12.05 18.62 -15.11
CA THR A 40 13.18 18.21 -14.26
C THR A 40 12.77 18.44 -12.81
N ASP A 41 12.90 17.42 -11.98
CA ASP A 41 12.65 17.53 -10.55
C ASP A 41 13.88 18.09 -9.80
N GLU A 42 13.76 18.25 -8.48
CA GLU A 42 14.81 18.75 -7.59
C GLU A 42 16.02 17.82 -7.47
N ASP A 43 15.87 16.53 -7.81
CA ASP A 43 16.95 15.55 -7.87
C ASP A 43 17.68 15.55 -9.22
N GLY A 44 17.20 16.38 -10.19
CA GLY A 44 17.75 16.46 -11.54
C GLY A 44 17.26 15.36 -12.48
N LEU A 45 16.25 14.60 -12.10
CA LEU A 45 15.65 13.57 -12.94
C LEU A 45 14.68 14.20 -13.95
N VAL A 46 14.81 13.81 -15.22
CA VAL A 46 13.95 14.32 -16.28
C VAL A 46 12.78 13.37 -16.50
N THR A 47 11.57 13.87 -16.23
CA THR A 47 10.31 13.19 -16.60
C THR A 47 9.87 13.69 -17.96
N ARG A 48 9.83 12.80 -18.96
CA ARG A 48 9.40 13.11 -20.33
C ARG A 48 7.89 13.20 -20.45
N ALA A 49 7.42 14.03 -21.36
CA ALA A 49 5.98 14.15 -21.67
C ALA A 49 5.38 12.88 -22.26
N LEU A 50 6.18 12.02 -22.92
CA LEU A 50 5.76 10.73 -23.48
C LEU A 50 6.86 9.68 -23.32
N TYR A 51 6.46 8.50 -22.83
CA TYR A 51 7.28 7.28 -22.83
C TYR A 51 6.64 6.26 -23.79
N PRO A 52 7.29 5.91 -24.90
CA PRO A 52 6.76 4.90 -25.84
C PRO A 52 6.67 3.54 -25.16
N VAL A 53 5.55 2.83 -25.34
CA VAL A 53 5.32 1.49 -24.77
C VAL A 53 6.29 0.44 -25.35
N ASP A 54 6.76 0.66 -26.57
CA ASP A 54 7.65 -0.26 -27.29
C ASP A 54 9.14 0.02 -27.07
N ALA A 55 9.49 0.93 -26.15
CA ALA A 55 10.89 1.10 -25.77
C ALA A 55 11.41 -0.23 -25.20
N PRO A 56 12.47 -0.83 -25.80
CA PRO A 56 12.95 -2.17 -25.42
C PRO A 56 13.31 -2.27 -23.94
N ASP A 57 13.69 -1.18 -23.31
CA ASP A 57 14.06 -1.12 -21.89
C ASP A 57 12.86 -1.13 -20.95
N ALA A 58 11.68 -0.65 -21.39
CA ALA A 58 10.49 -0.61 -20.52
C ALA A 58 9.91 -2.01 -20.26
N ARG A 59 9.92 -2.90 -21.23
CA ARG A 59 9.47 -4.30 -21.05
C ARG A 59 10.45 -5.14 -20.25
N ALA A 60 11.75 -4.91 -20.41
CA ALA A 60 12.77 -5.62 -19.65
C ALA A 60 12.75 -5.22 -18.17
N ALA A 61 12.54 -3.93 -17.87
CA ALA A 61 12.44 -3.43 -16.50
C ALA A 61 11.21 -3.94 -15.76
N THR A 62 10.07 -4.11 -16.45
CA THR A 62 8.83 -4.58 -15.81
C THR A 62 8.73 -6.11 -15.72
N ALA A 63 9.40 -6.87 -16.60
CA ALA A 63 9.36 -8.33 -16.59
C ALA A 63 9.94 -8.95 -15.30
N HIS A 64 10.85 -8.25 -14.63
CA HIS A 64 11.45 -8.70 -13.37
C HIS A 64 10.58 -8.39 -12.14
N LEU A 65 9.62 -7.49 -12.26
CA LEU A 65 8.75 -7.08 -11.15
C LEU A 65 7.46 -7.92 -11.04
N LEU A 66 7.01 -8.53 -12.14
CA LEU A 66 5.74 -9.26 -12.21
C LEU A 66 5.69 -10.59 -11.45
N PRO A 67 6.79 -11.36 -11.24
CA PRO A 67 6.71 -12.65 -10.54
C PRO A 67 6.60 -12.55 -9.03
N ALA A 68 6.85 -11.37 -8.44
CA ALA A 68 6.97 -11.22 -7.00
C ALA A 68 5.65 -11.05 -6.23
N PHE A 69 4.53 -10.87 -6.93
CA PHE A 69 3.23 -10.75 -6.26
C PHE A 69 2.61 -12.14 -6.04
N PRO A 70 2.33 -12.54 -4.80
CA PRO A 70 1.64 -13.80 -4.54
C PRO A 70 0.31 -13.81 -5.28
N HIS A 71 0.09 -14.82 -6.11
CA HIS A 71 -1.13 -15.01 -6.93
C HIS A 71 -2.44 -14.94 -6.12
N ARG A 72 -2.37 -15.15 -4.82
CA ARG A 72 -3.51 -15.17 -3.91
C ARG A 72 -4.29 -13.85 -3.91
N ARG A 73 -3.60 -12.69 -3.95
CA ARG A 73 -4.24 -11.36 -3.96
C ARG A 73 -4.88 -10.99 -5.29
N LEU A 74 -4.40 -11.56 -6.39
CA LEU A 74 -4.98 -11.32 -7.71
C LEU A 74 -6.31 -12.05 -7.91
N VAL A 75 -6.53 -13.16 -7.19
CA VAL A 75 -7.76 -13.96 -7.27
C VAL A 75 -8.84 -13.39 -6.34
N GLU A 76 -8.45 -12.80 -5.20
CA GLU A 76 -9.38 -12.26 -4.20
C GLU A 76 -9.82 -10.81 -4.51
N GLY A 77 -9.18 -10.14 -5.48
CA GLY A 77 -9.43 -8.72 -5.79
C GLY A 77 -8.74 -7.78 -4.82
N TRP A 78 -9.02 -6.50 -4.94
CA TRP A 78 -8.53 -5.48 -4.03
C TRP A 78 -9.45 -5.30 -2.82
N GLN A 79 -8.88 -4.92 -1.69
CA GLN A 79 -9.66 -4.60 -0.49
C GLN A 79 -10.11 -3.13 -0.54
N VAL A 80 -11.34 -2.89 -0.09
CA VAL A 80 -11.83 -1.54 0.19
C VAL A 80 -11.51 -1.25 1.65
N CYS A 81 -10.51 -0.42 1.89
CA CYS A 81 -10.01 -0.13 3.22
C CYS A 81 -10.62 1.17 3.77
N GLN A 82 -11.26 1.08 4.93
CA GLN A 82 -11.82 2.22 5.65
C GLN A 82 -10.84 2.69 6.73
N PRO A 83 -10.34 3.95 6.65
CA PRO A 83 -9.61 4.55 7.78
C PRO A 83 -10.53 4.77 8.98
N VAL A 84 -10.00 4.48 10.17
CA VAL A 84 -10.70 4.58 11.47
C VAL A 84 -9.87 5.50 12.37
N GLY A 85 -10.32 6.73 12.53
CA GLY A 85 -9.67 7.76 13.35
C GLY A 85 -10.07 7.70 14.82
N SER A 86 -9.57 8.67 15.60
CA SER A 86 -9.78 8.75 17.06
C SER A 86 -11.22 9.05 17.47
N ASP A 87 -11.99 9.65 16.59
CA ASP A 87 -13.39 10.04 16.80
C ASP A 87 -14.42 8.98 16.35
N ALA A 88 -13.93 7.88 15.75
CA ALA A 88 -14.79 6.81 15.26
C ALA A 88 -15.48 6.05 16.40
N ALA A 89 -16.74 5.71 16.18
CA ALA A 89 -17.50 4.81 17.01
C ALA A 89 -17.57 3.40 16.41
N ASN A 90 -17.87 2.40 17.24
CA ASN A 90 -18.12 1.03 16.76
C ASN A 90 -19.23 0.97 15.68
N ALA A 91 -20.27 1.82 15.80
CA ALA A 91 -21.34 1.90 14.82
C ALA A 91 -20.83 2.31 13.42
N ASP A 92 -19.84 3.21 13.33
CA ASP A 92 -19.27 3.66 12.08
C ASP A 92 -18.53 2.52 11.37
N ILE A 93 -17.87 1.66 12.15
CA ILE A 93 -17.20 0.46 11.63
C ILE A 93 -18.21 -0.52 11.05
N HIS A 94 -19.30 -0.79 11.77
CA HIS A 94 -20.35 -1.68 11.27
C HIS A 94 -21.05 -1.11 10.04
N GLU A 95 -21.25 0.21 9.97
CA GLU A 95 -21.81 0.88 8.78
C GLU A 95 -20.85 0.75 7.59
N ALA A 96 -19.54 1.00 7.79
CA ALA A 96 -18.55 0.86 6.73
C ALA A 96 -18.47 -0.57 6.17
N LEU A 97 -18.41 -1.57 7.05
CA LEU A 97 -18.40 -2.99 6.65
C LEU A 97 -19.71 -3.39 5.96
N GLY A 98 -20.87 -2.92 6.45
CA GLY A 98 -22.16 -3.13 5.81
C GLY A 98 -22.29 -2.44 4.44
N SER A 99 -21.53 -1.38 4.22
CA SER A 99 -21.49 -0.62 2.96
C SER A 99 -20.45 -1.15 1.97
N GLY A 100 -19.71 -2.21 2.32
CA GLY A 100 -18.79 -2.88 1.40
C GLY A 100 -17.30 -2.67 1.67
N ALA A 101 -16.93 -2.03 2.79
CA ALA A 101 -15.54 -2.08 3.24
C ALA A 101 -15.15 -3.52 3.58
N THR A 102 -13.95 -3.93 3.20
CA THR A 102 -13.41 -5.27 3.44
C THR A 102 -12.14 -5.23 4.29
N ALA A 103 -11.66 -4.05 4.62
CA ALA A 103 -10.53 -3.83 5.51
C ALA A 103 -10.73 -2.55 6.33
N LEU A 104 -10.10 -2.52 7.50
CA LEU A 104 -10.07 -1.38 8.41
C LEU A 104 -8.62 -0.95 8.66
N LEU A 105 -8.34 0.34 8.61
CA LEU A 105 -7.05 0.93 8.95
C LEU A 105 -7.20 1.74 10.23
N LEU A 106 -6.77 1.18 11.33
CA LEU A 106 -6.85 1.80 12.66
C LEU A 106 -5.68 2.77 12.84
N GLN A 107 -5.96 4.06 13.02
CA GLN A 107 -4.95 5.12 13.00
C GLN A 107 -4.64 5.70 14.37
N SER A 108 -5.51 5.50 15.34
CA SER A 108 -5.39 6.12 16.67
C SER A 108 -6.19 5.37 17.73
N GLY A 109 -6.11 5.85 18.95
CA GLY A 109 -6.77 5.28 20.12
C GLY A 109 -5.79 4.54 21.04
N ALA A 110 -6.21 4.32 22.28
CA ALA A 110 -5.48 3.44 23.18
C ALA A 110 -5.74 1.96 22.82
N PRO A 111 -4.82 1.02 23.12
CA PRO A 111 -5.06 -0.42 22.84
C PRO A 111 -6.40 -0.92 23.39
N ALA A 112 -6.81 -0.49 24.59
CA ALA A 112 -8.10 -0.87 25.18
C ALA A 112 -9.33 -0.36 24.39
N GLU A 113 -9.20 0.74 23.66
CA GLU A 113 -10.28 1.30 22.84
C GLU A 113 -10.49 0.50 21.57
N ILE A 114 -9.42 -0.06 20.99
CA ILE A 114 -9.51 -0.95 19.81
C ILE A 114 -10.43 -2.13 20.12
N GLY A 115 -10.34 -2.71 21.32
CA GLY A 115 -11.25 -3.77 21.72
C GLY A 115 -12.72 -3.37 21.63
N ARG A 116 -13.04 -2.14 22.03
CA ARG A 116 -14.41 -1.59 21.98
C ARG A 116 -14.83 -1.24 20.55
N LEU A 117 -13.93 -0.67 19.76
CA LEU A 117 -14.18 -0.32 18.36
C LEU A 117 -14.50 -1.54 17.52
N LEU A 118 -13.80 -2.64 17.76
CA LEU A 118 -13.98 -3.90 17.02
C LEU A 118 -15.03 -4.83 17.63
N ASP A 119 -15.88 -4.34 18.53
CA ASP A 119 -16.92 -5.17 19.14
C ASP A 119 -17.93 -5.66 18.09
N GLY A 120 -18.21 -6.98 18.10
CA GLY A 120 -19.08 -7.62 17.11
C GLY A 120 -18.48 -7.78 15.71
N VAL A 121 -17.24 -7.37 15.47
CA VAL A 121 -16.55 -7.59 14.19
C VAL A 121 -15.94 -9.00 14.18
N VAL A 122 -16.18 -9.75 13.11
CA VAL A 122 -15.52 -11.05 12.85
C VAL A 122 -14.14 -10.73 12.25
N LEU A 123 -13.10 -10.83 13.07
CA LEU A 123 -11.75 -10.34 12.72
C LEU A 123 -11.10 -11.16 11.59
N THR A 124 -11.43 -12.44 11.48
CA THR A 124 -10.93 -13.30 10.39
C THR A 124 -11.60 -13.04 9.04
N ALA A 125 -12.67 -12.24 9.00
CA ALA A 125 -13.37 -11.88 7.78
C ALA A 125 -12.96 -10.51 7.22
N VAL A 126 -12.14 -9.74 7.95
CA VAL A 126 -11.78 -8.35 7.63
C VAL A 126 -10.27 -8.20 7.64
N GLY A 127 -9.72 -7.51 6.64
CA GLY A 127 -8.32 -7.07 6.70
C GLY A 127 -8.15 -6.00 7.78
N LEU A 128 -7.11 -6.11 8.60
CA LEU A 128 -6.79 -5.16 9.66
C LEU A 128 -5.41 -4.55 9.43
N GLY A 129 -5.34 -3.23 9.41
CA GLY A 129 -4.10 -2.47 9.38
C GLY A 129 -4.00 -1.54 10.59
N LEU A 130 -2.79 -1.39 11.12
CA LEU A 130 -2.45 -0.40 12.14
C LEU A 130 -1.58 0.69 11.52
N GLU A 131 -1.83 1.95 11.85
CA GLU A 131 -1.09 3.08 11.32
C GLU A 131 -0.98 4.20 12.36
N GLY A 132 0.05 5.05 12.22
CA GLY A 132 0.26 6.18 13.12
C GLY A 132 0.41 5.75 14.59
N GLU A 133 -0.38 6.34 15.48
CA GLU A 133 -0.34 6.05 16.93
C GLU A 133 -0.80 4.62 17.26
N ALA A 134 -1.59 3.98 16.40
CA ALA A 134 -2.02 2.61 16.59
C ALA A 134 -0.98 1.57 16.12
N ALA A 135 0.05 1.96 15.39
CA ALA A 135 1.10 1.06 14.88
C ALA A 135 2.12 0.72 15.98
N THR A 136 1.68 0.03 17.02
CA THR A 136 2.54 -0.39 18.15
C THR A 136 2.38 -1.87 18.49
N PRO A 137 3.41 -2.48 19.12
CA PRO A 137 3.33 -3.86 19.61
C PRO A 137 2.16 -4.11 20.57
N ALA A 138 1.76 -3.11 21.35
CA ALA A 138 0.64 -3.23 22.29
C ALA A 138 -0.69 -3.38 21.56
N HIS A 139 -0.93 -2.58 20.52
CA HIS A 139 -2.14 -2.68 19.69
C HIS A 139 -2.22 -4.02 18.94
N TYR A 140 -1.09 -4.47 18.38
CA TYR A 140 -1.02 -5.79 17.77
C TYR A 140 -1.44 -6.90 18.73
N ARG A 141 -0.86 -6.92 19.95
CA ARG A 141 -1.22 -7.93 20.97
C ARG A 141 -2.69 -7.86 21.35
N THR A 142 -3.25 -6.66 21.51
CA THR A 142 -4.68 -6.48 21.84
C THR A 142 -5.59 -7.08 20.76
N ILE A 143 -5.24 -6.96 19.47
CA ILE A 143 -6.02 -7.57 18.39
C ILE A 143 -5.93 -9.10 18.47
N ILE A 144 -4.74 -9.66 18.72
CA ILE A 144 -4.56 -11.11 18.86
C ILE A 144 -5.36 -11.64 20.06
N GLU A 145 -5.21 -11.03 21.23
CA GLU A 145 -5.96 -11.40 22.45
C GLU A 145 -7.47 -11.34 22.24
N ARG A 146 -7.93 -10.36 21.50
CA ARG A 146 -9.36 -10.23 21.19
C ARG A 146 -9.83 -11.33 20.26
N ALA A 147 -9.10 -11.66 19.20
CA ALA A 147 -9.43 -12.75 18.30
C ALA A 147 -9.52 -14.08 19.06
N GLU A 148 -8.54 -14.35 19.91
CA GLU A 148 -8.53 -15.55 20.76
C GLU A 148 -9.75 -15.59 21.71
N ALA A 149 -10.09 -14.45 22.33
CA ALA A 149 -11.25 -14.33 23.22
C ALA A 149 -12.60 -14.57 22.48
N GLN A 150 -12.64 -14.28 21.17
CA GLN A 150 -13.78 -14.56 20.30
C GLN A 150 -13.77 -16.00 19.74
N GLY A 151 -12.74 -16.78 20.05
CA GLY A 151 -12.55 -18.12 19.50
C GLY A 151 -12.10 -18.14 18.04
N GLU A 152 -11.56 -17.01 17.56
CA GLU A 152 -11.00 -16.89 16.22
C GLU A 152 -9.51 -17.27 16.23
N ALA A 153 -9.07 -17.99 15.19
CA ALA A 153 -7.68 -18.43 15.10
C ALA A 153 -6.80 -17.28 14.61
N ALA A 154 -5.77 -16.92 15.37
CA ALA A 154 -4.87 -15.81 15.06
C ALA A 154 -4.17 -15.98 13.70
N ASP A 155 -3.85 -17.20 13.30
CA ASP A 155 -3.21 -17.51 12.02
C ASP A 155 -4.11 -17.28 10.78
N ARG A 156 -5.39 -17.02 10.99
CA ARG A 156 -6.37 -16.71 9.95
C ARG A 156 -6.61 -15.20 9.78
N LEU A 157 -6.06 -14.38 10.66
CA LEU A 157 -6.18 -12.93 10.54
C LEU A 157 -5.34 -12.41 9.34
N ASP A 158 -5.91 -11.51 8.56
CA ASP A 158 -5.15 -10.66 7.63
C ASP A 158 -4.74 -9.38 8.39
N LEU A 159 -3.62 -9.43 9.08
CA LEU A 159 -3.18 -8.37 10.00
C LEU A 159 -1.85 -7.75 9.56
N ASP A 160 -1.88 -6.42 9.41
CA ASP A 160 -0.71 -5.56 9.19
C ASP A 160 -0.49 -4.69 10.43
N ALA A 161 0.54 -4.98 11.22
CA ALA A 161 0.84 -4.27 12.45
C ALA A 161 1.46 -2.88 12.23
N GLY A 162 1.94 -2.60 11.01
CA GLY A 162 2.46 -1.29 10.64
C GLY A 162 3.64 -0.78 11.47
N LEU A 163 4.37 -1.64 12.19
CA LEU A 163 5.44 -1.24 13.10
C LEU A 163 6.56 -0.54 12.33
N ASP A 164 6.88 0.67 12.73
CA ASP A 164 8.00 1.40 12.16
C ASP A 164 9.34 0.75 12.56
N VAL A 165 10.15 0.47 11.56
CA VAL A 165 11.44 -0.25 11.74
C VAL A 165 12.43 0.54 12.60
N LEU A 166 12.40 1.88 12.58
CA LEU A 166 13.37 2.69 13.31
C LEU A 166 13.04 2.77 14.80
N THR A 167 11.77 2.64 15.15
CA THR A 167 11.30 2.78 16.54
C THR A 167 10.97 1.47 17.23
N HIS A 168 10.63 0.42 16.47
CA HIS A 168 10.11 -0.85 17.00
C HIS A 168 10.85 -2.09 16.46
N ALA A 169 12.09 -1.96 15.96
CA ALA A 169 12.80 -3.09 15.37
C ALA A 169 12.93 -4.30 16.34
N ASP A 170 13.45 -4.07 17.54
CA ASP A 170 13.71 -5.15 18.50
C ASP A 170 12.39 -5.80 18.99
N GLU A 171 11.39 -4.98 19.34
CA GLU A 171 10.09 -5.49 19.79
C GLU A 171 9.35 -6.21 18.65
N GLY A 172 9.43 -5.70 17.43
CA GLY A 172 8.82 -6.32 16.27
C GLY A 172 9.49 -7.64 15.89
N LEU A 173 10.81 -7.76 16.01
CA LEU A 173 11.53 -9.01 15.82
C LEU A 173 11.19 -10.04 16.90
N ALA A 174 11.07 -9.61 18.16
CA ALA A 174 10.59 -10.48 19.23
C ALA A 174 9.16 -10.97 18.99
N LEU A 175 8.27 -10.10 18.46
CA LEU A 175 6.93 -10.51 18.04
C LEU A 175 6.97 -11.48 16.87
N HIS A 176 7.86 -11.27 15.90
CA HIS A 176 7.97 -12.10 14.70
C HIS A 176 8.23 -13.57 15.02
N ALA A 177 9.00 -13.84 16.07
CA ALA A 177 9.30 -15.21 16.51
C ALA A 177 8.03 -15.98 16.95
N ALA A 178 6.97 -15.27 17.38
CA ALA A 178 5.72 -15.84 17.86
C ALA A 178 4.53 -15.56 16.92
N ALA A 179 4.67 -14.63 15.98
CA ALA A 179 3.59 -14.23 15.10
C ALA A 179 3.29 -15.29 14.03
N PRO A 180 2.02 -15.47 13.67
CA PRO A 180 1.64 -16.28 12.52
C PRO A 180 2.31 -15.79 11.22
N SER A 181 2.71 -16.72 10.35
CA SER A 181 3.46 -16.44 9.11
C SER A 181 2.71 -15.55 8.09
N GLY A 182 1.40 -15.38 8.25
CA GLY A 182 0.57 -14.53 7.41
C GLY A 182 0.55 -13.05 7.81
N HIS A 183 1.04 -12.72 9.02
CA HIS A 183 1.02 -11.36 9.53
C HIS A 183 2.17 -10.52 8.96
N ARG A 184 1.86 -9.27 8.62
CA ARG A 184 2.85 -8.27 8.26
C ARG A 184 3.14 -7.42 9.51
N LEU A 185 4.36 -7.48 10.01
CA LEU A 185 4.69 -6.77 11.25
C LEU A 185 5.27 -5.38 10.97
N PHE A 186 6.13 -5.26 9.99
CA PHE A 186 6.89 -4.03 9.75
C PHE A 186 6.38 -3.23 8.56
N ARG A 187 6.44 -1.92 8.73
CA ARG A 187 6.21 -0.93 7.66
C ARG A 187 7.32 0.10 7.68
N ILE A 188 7.72 0.57 6.49
CA ILE A 188 8.56 1.73 6.32
C ILE A 188 7.74 2.75 5.57
N ASP A 189 7.39 3.84 6.24
CA ASP A 189 6.47 4.85 5.71
C ASP A 189 7.24 5.96 4.99
N GLY A 190 7.40 5.81 3.67
CA GLY A 190 7.95 6.86 2.81
C GLY A 190 7.04 8.08 2.71
N TRP A 191 5.71 7.89 2.80
CA TRP A 191 4.75 8.99 2.73
C TRP A 191 4.89 9.98 3.90
N ALA A 192 5.13 9.48 5.11
CA ALA A 192 5.41 10.34 6.25
C ALA A 192 6.65 11.20 6.01
N GLN A 193 7.67 10.65 5.35
CA GLN A 193 8.90 11.37 5.00
C GLN A 193 8.65 12.40 3.89
N HIS A 194 7.83 12.07 2.89
CA HIS A 194 7.39 13.02 1.87
C HIS A 194 6.75 14.27 2.49
N ASN A 195 5.85 14.08 3.43
CA ASN A 195 5.17 15.19 4.13
C ASN A 195 6.11 16.06 4.98
N LEU A 196 7.31 15.57 5.30
CA LEU A 196 8.39 16.34 5.93
C LEU A 196 9.26 17.09 4.91
N GLY A 197 8.99 16.92 3.61
CA GLY A 197 9.65 17.64 2.53
C GLY A 197 10.84 16.90 1.89
N LEU A 198 10.94 15.58 2.07
CA LEU A 198 11.96 14.80 1.37
C LEU A 198 11.64 14.74 -0.14
N THR A 199 12.69 14.76 -0.96
CA THR A 199 12.59 14.50 -2.39
C THR A 199 12.33 13.02 -2.66
N ALA A 200 11.89 12.66 -3.86
CA ALA A 200 11.63 11.27 -4.23
C ALA A 200 12.84 10.35 -4.04
N ALA A 201 14.05 10.84 -4.37
CA ALA A 201 15.30 10.09 -4.15
C ALA A 201 15.61 9.91 -2.66
N GLN A 202 15.35 10.93 -1.84
CA GLN A 202 15.55 10.86 -0.39
C GLN A 202 14.55 9.90 0.26
N GLU A 203 13.28 9.91 -0.15
CA GLU A 203 12.26 8.96 0.32
C GLU A 203 12.67 7.51 0.00
N LEU A 204 13.09 7.26 -1.24
CA LEU A 204 13.56 5.93 -1.64
C LEU A 204 14.81 5.51 -0.84
N GLY A 205 15.74 6.44 -0.63
CA GLY A 205 16.91 6.23 0.21
C GLY A 205 16.56 5.87 1.65
N TYR A 206 15.56 6.56 2.22
CA TYR A 206 15.03 6.26 3.56
C TYR A 206 14.43 4.85 3.63
N VAL A 207 13.58 4.47 2.68
CA VAL A 207 12.97 3.13 2.63
C VAL A 207 14.03 2.05 2.51
N LEU A 208 15.02 2.21 1.62
CA LEU A 208 16.10 1.25 1.45
C LEU A 208 16.98 1.14 2.70
N ALA A 209 17.27 2.25 3.36
CA ALA A 209 18.03 2.27 4.61
C ALA A 209 17.28 1.54 5.74
N GLY A 210 15.95 1.76 5.85
CA GLY A 210 15.10 1.06 6.80
C GLY A 210 15.08 -0.46 6.58
N ILE A 211 14.94 -0.91 5.32
CA ILE A 211 15.01 -2.32 4.97
C ILE A 211 16.37 -2.91 5.37
N ALA A 212 17.47 -2.25 5.02
CA ALA A 212 18.82 -2.70 5.37
C ALA A 212 19.05 -2.73 6.89
N GLY A 213 18.46 -1.77 7.62
CA GLY A 213 18.48 -1.74 9.08
C GLY A 213 17.77 -2.95 9.70
N LEU A 214 16.57 -3.27 9.20
CA LEU A 214 15.80 -4.42 9.67
C LEU A 214 16.55 -5.74 9.45
N PHE A 215 17.15 -5.94 8.28
CA PHE A 215 17.94 -7.15 8.03
C PHE A 215 19.13 -7.29 8.98
N ARG A 216 19.87 -6.20 9.24
CA ARG A 216 20.97 -6.24 10.21
C ARG A 216 20.50 -6.54 11.63
N ALA A 217 19.38 -5.98 12.04
CA ALA A 217 18.78 -6.27 13.34
C ALA A 217 18.38 -7.76 13.43
N ALA A 218 17.75 -8.29 12.38
CA ALA A 218 17.35 -9.70 12.32
C ALA A 218 18.52 -10.68 12.32
N GLU A 219 19.67 -10.32 11.72
CA GLU A 219 20.90 -11.15 11.77
C GLU A 219 21.54 -11.16 13.17
N SER A 220 21.21 -10.18 14.00
CA SER A 220 21.80 -10.03 15.35
C SER A 220 20.90 -10.59 16.45
N ALA A 221 19.65 -10.90 16.15
CA ALA A 221 18.65 -11.44 17.07
C ALA A 221 18.69 -12.96 17.16
#